data_3791c1589e7e997dcc978772b9a7924b
#
_entry.id   3791c1589e7e997dcc978772b9a7924b
#
_cell.length_a   1.000
_cell.length_b   1.000
_cell.length_c   1.000
_cell.angle_alpha   90.00
_cell.angle_beta   90.00
_cell.angle_gamma   90.00
#
_symmetry.space_group_name_H-M   'P 1'
#
loop_
_entity.id
_entity.type
_entity.pdbx_description
1 polymer ?
#
loop_
_entity_poly.entity_id
_entity_poly.type
_entity_poly.pdbx_seq_one_letter_code
_entity_poly.pdbx_strand_id
1 'polypeptide(L)'
;MDANFPLGSHEFSPAPTSPHPLDASAWQGRPNPLNLRPLEKLTHADTDKNLIRLRYIHRILFIGFDKAIGVTYCKRTVMADEWRHESEEADEELQIEPRDVELDVTEGTDEVPMDEGDEELDNQDDEMFQDDSIAAFYSHRKSVFCVQLHPNFPNPPIAVSGGEDDAAWIWNTIDGSEIAHLSGHTDSVVAVAFSHDGEMVATGGLDGRVRVWRRHGKDDEWSTWEFLTNLEGPTEVVWLTWHPRGPVLVAGASDTTIWMWKLPSGAEMNVFNGHTGSVTCGRFTPDGRRLVTGSDDGSLIVWDPSTAAPLGKLKDTDTRFALDGGITSLCVSPDNKLVVVGGAAGGIRVVSIANLDQGGAAQLVGSFDAHDSGESVESLEFIDLLPSSAPSSQGPPAPSSVVARSSTHFVSAGTDGRAIVWDLKAGTKRGEARHEAAVTKMVVHPFTPLFSTSSMDHRLRTWDARTMQTLGTKHGFTDGVLDIAVGPDDGITQGAETGGIGAYVNSAQS
;
A
#
# COMPACT_ATOMS: atom_id res chain seq x y z
N MET A 1 -13.15 -54.23 -43.16
CA MET A 1 -13.31 -53.50 -44.43
C MET A 1 -12.54 -52.18 -44.16
N ASP A 2 -11.22 -52.18 -44.33
CA ASP A 2 -10.45 -51.92 -45.56
C ASP A 2 -10.84 -50.51 -46.06
N ALA A 3 -10.01 -49.60 -46.24
CA ALA A 3 -8.61 -49.41 -46.70
C ALA A 3 -8.39 -47.87 -46.65
N ASN A 4 -7.32 -47.35 -46.52
CA ASN A 4 -6.01 -47.19 -47.15
C ASN A 4 -5.54 -45.73 -47.13
N PHE A 5 -4.32 -45.59 -46.77
CA PHE A 5 -3.43 -44.43 -46.96
C PHE A 5 -3.19 -44.05 -48.41
N PRO A 6 -2.65 -42.86 -48.75
CA PRO A 6 -1.20 -42.91 -48.96
C PRO A 6 -0.42 -41.67 -48.41
N LEU A 7 0.86 -41.97 -48.16
CA LEU A 7 2.02 -41.15 -47.93
C LEU A 7 2.39 -40.29 -49.14
N GLY A 8 2.89 -39.08 -48.92
CA GLY A 8 3.57 -38.21 -49.87
C GLY A 8 4.79 -37.56 -49.22
N SER A 9 5.95 -38.10 -49.53
CA SER A 9 7.30 -37.63 -49.22
C SER A 9 7.74 -36.52 -50.20
N HIS A 10 8.41 -35.50 -49.75
CA HIS A 10 9.48 -34.74 -50.43
C HIS A 10 10.16 -33.82 -49.42
N GLU A 11 11.36 -34.11 -49.16
CA GLU A 11 12.70 -33.77 -49.66
C GLU A 11 13.34 -32.57 -48.97
N PHE A 12 14.47 -32.90 -48.39
CA PHE A 12 15.52 -32.05 -47.84
C PHE A 12 16.22 -31.21 -48.88
N SER A 13 16.65 -30.01 -48.58
CA SER A 13 18.00 -29.49 -48.93
C SER A 13 18.29 -28.11 -48.31
N PRO A 14 19.60 -27.67 -48.29
CA PRO A 14 20.25 -27.32 -47.06
C PRO A 14 20.67 -25.82 -47.00
N ALA A 15 21.26 -25.44 -45.88
CA ALA A 15 21.81 -24.14 -45.56
C ALA A 15 23.04 -23.75 -46.42
N PRO A 16 23.41 -22.46 -46.49
CA PRO A 16 24.81 -22.08 -46.66
C PRO A 16 25.39 -21.31 -45.47
N THR A 17 26.42 -21.85 -44.99
CA THR A 17 27.74 -21.42 -44.48
C THR A 17 28.03 -19.92 -44.41
N SER A 18 28.59 -19.59 -43.22
CA SER A 18 29.37 -18.40 -42.91
C SER A 18 30.67 -18.24 -43.74
N PRO A 19 31.28 -17.06 -43.76
CA PRO A 19 32.61 -16.98 -43.18
C PRO A 19 32.93 -15.76 -42.32
N HIS A 20 33.77 -15.96 -41.35
CA HIS A 20 34.69 -15.08 -40.64
C HIS A 20 35.87 -14.64 -41.59
N PRO A 21 36.87 -13.88 -41.10
CA PRO A 21 37.05 -12.90 -40.00
C PRO A 21 37.86 -11.63 -40.43
N LEU A 22 38.41 -10.92 -39.42
CA LEU A 22 39.49 -9.89 -39.37
C LEU A 22 38.94 -8.48 -39.09
N ASP A 23 39.47 -7.65 -38.20
CA ASP A 23 40.78 -7.58 -37.60
C ASP A 23 40.73 -6.64 -36.39
N ALA A 24 41.61 -6.88 -35.45
CA ALA A 24 41.85 -6.08 -34.24
C ALA A 24 42.73 -4.87 -34.57
N SER A 25 42.51 -3.76 -33.92
CA SER A 25 43.57 -2.92 -33.35
C SER A 25 43.03 -1.68 -32.64
N ALA A 26 43.37 -1.62 -31.38
CA ALA A 26 43.87 -0.52 -30.56
C ALA A 26 43.41 0.91 -30.86
N TRP A 27 42.94 1.60 -29.79
CA TRP A 27 43.71 2.72 -29.24
C TRP A 27 43.20 3.23 -27.91
N GLN A 28 44.17 3.48 -27.06
CA GLN A 28 44.08 4.14 -25.76
C GLN A 28 43.69 5.63 -25.89
N GLY A 29 42.99 6.18 -24.94
CA GLY A 29 42.82 7.63 -24.81
C GLY A 29 42.12 8.05 -23.51
N ARG A 30 42.87 8.76 -22.70
CA ARG A 30 42.56 9.26 -21.34
C ARG A 30 41.39 10.26 -21.28
N PRO A 31 40.91 10.58 -20.04
CA PRO A 31 39.66 11.31 -19.81
C PRO A 31 39.82 12.83 -19.97
N ASN A 32 38.78 13.49 -20.35
CA ASN A 32 38.68 14.95 -20.29
C ASN A 32 37.27 15.40 -19.80
N PRO A 33 37.15 16.59 -19.25
CA PRO A 33 36.27 16.89 -18.15
C PRO A 33 34.92 17.49 -18.55
N LEU A 34 34.00 17.41 -17.60
CA LEU A 34 32.84 18.30 -17.36
C LEU A 34 32.21 18.97 -18.62
N ASN A 35 31.20 18.34 -19.18
CA ASN A 35 30.19 19.02 -19.97
C ASN A 35 28.89 19.10 -19.15
N LEU A 36 28.69 20.24 -18.53
CA LEU A 36 27.38 20.69 -18.06
C LEU A 36 26.48 20.83 -19.30
N ARG A 37 25.52 19.92 -19.45
CA ARG A 37 24.42 20.10 -20.41
C ARG A 37 23.45 21.15 -19.85
N PRO A 38 22.89 22.02 -20.71
CA PRO A 38 21.88 22.98 -20.29
C PRO A 38 20.62 22.26 -19.80
N LEU A 39 19.99 22.78 -18.77
CA LEU A 39 18.66 22.38 -18.31
C LEU A 39 17.69 22.39 -19.49
N GLU A 40 17.34 21.21 -19.96
CA GLU A 40 16.22 21.03 -20.89
C GLU A 40 14.93 21.40 -20.16
N LYS A 41 14.11 22.19 -20.82
CA LYS A 41 12.81 22.63 -20.34
C LYS A 41 11.96 21.40 -20.00
N LEU A 42 11.62 21.26 -18.72
CA LEU A 42 10.63 20.30 -18.25
C LEU A 42 9.32 20.53 -19.02
N THR A 43 8.83 19.50 -19.68
CA THR A 43 7.54 19.55 -20.37
C THR A 43 6.40 19.50 -19.36
N HIS A 44 5.23 20.05 -19.71
CA HIS A 44 4.04 20.04 -18.85
C HIS A 44 3.66 18.63 -18.35
N ALA A 45 3.99 17.56 -19.11
CA ALA A 45 3.77 16.18 -18.74
C ALA A 45 4.62 15.71 -17.52
N ASP A 46 5.83 16.28 -17.35
CA ASP A 46 6.69 15.92 -16.20
C ASP A 46 6.27 16.63 -14.90
N THR A 47 5.61 17.78 -15.03
CA THR A 47 5.04 18.50 -13.89
C THR A 47 3.82 17.78 -13.32
N ASP A 48 2.98 17.20 -14.17
CA ASP A 48 1.80 16.45 -13.74
C ASP A 48 2.17 15.13 -13.06
N LYS A 49 3.19 14.40 -13.58
CA LYS A 49 3.70 13.18 -12.94
C LYS A 49 4.26 13.45 -11.54
N ASN A 50 5.03 14.53 -11.38
CA ASN A 50 5.53 14.92 -10.07
C ASN A 50 4.40 15.37 -9.13
N LEU A 51 3.32 15.94 -9.64
CA LEU A 51 2.16 16.35 -8.83
C LEU A 51 1.35 15.13 -8.35
N ILE A 52 1.20 14.10 -9.18
CA ILE A 52 0.51 12.85 -8.83
C ILE A 52 1.38 12.03 -7.86
N ARG A 53 2.69 11.95 -8.11
CA ARG A 53 3.67 11.33 -7.20
C ARG A 53 3.69 12.03 -5.85
N LEU A 54 3.66 13.36 -5.83
CA LEU A 54 3.48 14.16 -4.62
C LEU A 54 2.10 13.93 -3.98
N ARG A 55 1.02 13.73 -4.72
CA ARG A 55 -0.31 13.46 -4.15
C ARG A 55 -0.40 12.08 -3.53
N TYR A 56 0.22 11.05 -4.10
CA TYR A 56 0.23 9.71 -3.52
C TYR A 56 1.18 9.62 -2.32
N ILE A 57 2.39 10.14 -2.44
CA ILE A 57 3.34 10.33 -1.34
C ILE A 57 2.77 11.34 -0.32
N HIS A 58 2.09 12.38 -0.76
CA HIS A 58 1.37 13.33 0.08
C HIS A 58 0.19 12.69 0.81
N ARG A 59 -0.52 11.73 0.21
CA ARG A 59 -1.58 10.99 0.89
C ARG A 59 -1.00 10.12 2.02
N ILE A 60 0.20 9.58 1.83
CA ILE A 60 0.93 8.83 2.85
C ILE A 60 1.67 9.78 3.81
N LEU A 61 2.31 10.85 3.32
CA LEU A 61 3.08 11.81 4.13
C LEU A 61 2.23 12.90 4.80
N PHE A 62 1.04 13.27 4.29
CA PHE A 62 0.17 14.25 4.95
C PHE A 62 -0.46 13.72 6.24
N ILE A 63 -0.48 12.43 6.42
CA ILE A 63 -0.95 11.79 7.64
C ILE A 63 -0.10 12.16 8.87
N GLY A 64 1.20 12.46 8.69
CA GLY A 64 2.12 12.73 9.82
C GLY A 64 2.62 14.17 9.99
N PHE A 65 2.45 15.04 9.01
CA PHE A 65 3.17 16.32 9.00
C PHE A 65 2.34 17.59 9.33
N ASP A 66 1.03 17.48 9.56
CA ASP A 66 0.13 18.64 9.51
C ASP A 66 -0.02 19.49 10.78
N LYS A 67 0.77 19.25 11.83
CA LYS A 67 0.81 20.21 12.98
C LYS A 67 2.08 21.04 13.09
N ALA A 68 3.16 20.68 12.38
CA ALA A 68 4.44 21.43 12.45
C ALA A 68 4.85 22.11 11.14
N ILE A 69 4.35 21.69 9.98
CA ILE A 69 4.82 22.17 8.66
C ILE A 69 3.74 22.92 7.86
N GLY A 70 2.47 22.83 8.22
CA GLY A 70 1.37 23.53 7.54
C GLY A 70 1.54 25.06 7.41
N VAL A 71 2.34 25.67 8.29
CA VAL A 71 2.64 27.10 8.24
C VAL A 71 3.79 27.40 7.26
N THR A 72 4.70 26.46 7.01
CA THR A 72 5.87 26.68 6.16
C THR A 72 5.60 26.36 4.69
N TYR A 73 4.72 25.41 4.39
CA TYR A 73 4.39 25.04 3.01
C TYR A 73 3.41 26.01 2.34
N CYS A 74 2.48 26.57 3.11
CA CYS A 74 1.59 27.62 2.61
C CYS A 74 2.37 28.90 2.26
N LYS A 75 3.46 29.23 3.01
CA LYS A 75 4.38 30.32 2.69
C LYS A 75 5.23 30.06 1.45
N ARG A 76 5.57 28.79 1.15
CA ARG A 76 6.40 28.46 -0.02
C ARG A 76 5.61 28.47 -1.32
N THR A 77 4.34 28.14 -1.30
CA THR A 77 3.46 28.22 -2.50
C THR A 77 3.10 29.67 -2.82
N VAL A 78 2.93 30.53 -1.79
CA VAL A 78 2.70 31.96 -1.97
C VAL A 78 3.98 32.69 -2.43
N MET A 79 5.17 32.25 -1.95
CA MET A 79 6.45 32.84 -2.42
C MET A 79 6.80 32.41 -3.86
N ALA A 80 6.28 31.32 -4.40
CA ALA A 80 6.52 30.96 -5.80
C ALA A 80 5.77 31.88 -6.78
N ASP A 81 4.65 32.47 -6.37
CA ASP A 81 3.92 33.44 -7.17
C ASP A 81 4.47 34.89 -6.99
N GLU A 82 5.06 35.24 -5.84
CA GLU A 82 5.72 36.53 -5.64
C GLU A 82 7.07 36.68 -6.37
N TRP A 83 7.78 35.54 -6.62
CA TRP A 83 9.06 35.57 -7.37
C TRP A 83 8.89 35.73 -8.89
N ARG A 84 7.70 35.81 -9.39
CA ARG A 84 7.45 36.02 -10.83
C ARG A 84 7.37 37.51 -11.23
N HIS A 85 7.38 38.42 -10.27
CA HIS A 85 7.24 39.86 -10.54
C HIS A 85 8.48 40.72 -10.19
N GLU A 86 9.58 40.14 -9.67
CA GLU A 86 10.76 40.92 -9.25
C GLU A 86 12.07 40.59 -10.01
N SER A 87 12.03 39.99 -11.18
CA SER A 87 13.21 39.66 -11.98
C SER A 87 13.46 40.62 -13.16
N GLU A 88 12.99 41.86 -13.09
CA GLU A 88 13.41 42.92 -13.99
C GLU A 88 13.77 44.14 -13.13
N GLU A 89 15.03 44.27 -12.74
CA GLU A 89 15.85 45.44 -12.35
C GLU A 89 16.85 45.06 -11.25
N ALA A 90 18.10 44.96 -11.64
CA ALA A 90 19.32 45.45 -11.01
C ALA A 90 20.53 44.53 -11.21
N ASP A 91 21.23 44.75 -12.31
CA ASP A 91 22.64 44.44 -12.42
C ASP A 91 23.41 45.58 -11.72
N GLU A 92 23.93 45.33 -10.52
CA GLU A 92 25.03 46.12 -9.93
C GLU A 92 26.08 45.16 -9.35
N GLU A 93 27.25 45.19 -9.99
CA GLU A 93 28.49 44.53 -9.56
C GLU A 93 28.96 45.08 -8.21
N LEU A 94 29.05 44.22 -7.21
CA LEU A 94 29.80 44.52 -5.98
C LEU A 94 31.11 43.72 -5.99
N GLN A 95 32.21 44.45 -6.25
CA GLN A 95 33.59 44.03 -6.06
C GLN A 95 33.89 43.97 -4.56
N ILE A 96 34.30 42.82 -4.06
CA ILE A 96 34.80 42.63 -2.70
C ILE A 96 36.32 42.40 -2.78
N GLU A 97 37.08 43.38 -2.28
CA GLU A 97 38.53 43.22 -2.09
C GLU A 97 38.85 42.37 -0.83
N PRO A 98 39.90 41.53 -0.85
CA PRO A 98 40.31 40.75 0.31
C PRO A 98 41.07 41.65 1.32
N ARG A 99 40.62 41.65 2.58
CA ARG A 99 41.37 42.18 3.71
C ARG A 99 42.15 41.07 4.41
N ASP A 100 43.46 41.25 4.46
CA ASP A 100 44.41 40.52 5.26
C ASP A 100 44.11 40.71 6.75
N VAL A 101 43.93 39.66 7.52
CA VAL A 101 43.86 39.68 8.98
C VAL A 101 45.12 39.01 9.50
N GLU A 102 46.04 39.81 10.00
CA GLU A 102 47.21 39.36 10.78
C GLU A 102 46.74 38.83 12.14
N LEU A 103 47.17 37.59 12.45
CA LEU A 103 47.01 36.99 13.78
C LEU A 103 48.17 37.40 14.66
N ASP A 104 47.91 38.23 15.64
CA ASP A 104 48.85 38.58 16.70
C ASP A 104 48.74 37.54 17.82
N VAL A 105 49.84 36.77 18.05
CA VAL A 105 49.95 35.77 19.10
C VAL A 105 50.65 36.41 20.29
N THR A 106 49.89 36.78 21.32
CA THR A 106 50.46 37.10 22.61
C THR A 106 50.20 35.98 23.62
N GLU A 107 51.29 35.38 24.09
CA GLU A 107 51.31 34.46 25.25
C GLU A 107 50.92 35.27 26.51
N GLY A 108 49.83 34.84 27.15
CA GLY A 108 49.41 35.32 28.46
C GLY A 108 48.98 34.11 29.30
N THR A 109 49.85 33.68 30.24
CA THR A 109 49.55 32.76 31.29
C THR A 109 48.76 33.42 32.39
N ASP A 110 47.46 33.20 32.44
CA ASP A 110 46.67 33.50 33.64
C ASP A 110 45.93 32.21 34.07
N GLU A 111 46.34 31.73 35.26
CA GLU A 111 45.66 30.60 35.98
C GLU A 111 44.28 31.12 36.41
N VAL A 112 43.25 30.52 35.84
CA VAL A 112 41.85 30.70 36.29
C VAL A 112 41.55 29.61 37.33
N PRO A 113 40.97 29.90 38.51
CA PRO A 113 40.59 28.93 39.51
C PRO A 113 39.48 28.01 38.94
N MET A 114 39.63 26.70 39.12
CA MET A 114 38.57 25.75 38.89
C MET A 114 37.46 26.03 39.90
N ASP A 115 36.35 26.52 39.41
CA ASP A 115 35.04 26.49 40.11
C ASP A 115 34.51 25.06 39.95
N GLU A 116 34.48 24.30 41.05
CA GLU A 116 33.82 23.04 41.13
C GLU A 116 32.29 23.31 41.13
N GLY A 117 31.73 23.70 39.97
CA GLY A 117 30.33 23.69 39.72
C GLY A 117 29.88 22.22 39.58
N ASP A 118 29.05 21.77 40.52
CA ASP A 118 28.25 20.55 40.38
C ASP A 118 27.55 20.57 39.02
N GLU A 119 28.15 19.89 38.02
CA GLU A 119 27.42 19.50 36.84
C GLU A 119 26.35 18.51 37.32
N GLU A 120 25.15 19.01 37.59
CA GLU A 120 23.95 18.19 37.56
C GLU A 120 23.97 17.50 36.19
N LEU A 121 24.44 16.25 36.18
CA LEU A 121 24.20 15.32 35.10
C LEU A 121 22.70 15.29 34.93
N ASP A 122 22.21 16.07 33.97
CA ASP A 122 20.88 15.93 33.40
C ASP A 122 20.79 14.47 32.95
N ASN A 123 20.27 13.63 33.84
CA ASN A 123 19.85 12.28 33.50
C ASN A 123 18.66 12.47 32.54
N GLN A 124 18.94 12.81 31.29
CA GLN A 124 18.04 12.46 30.22
C GLN A 124 17.93 10.94 30.33
N ASP A 125 16.81 10.52 30.87
CA ASP A 125 16.37 9.13 30.79
C ASP A 125 16.54 8.75 29.32
N ASP A 126 17.64 8.04 29.00
CA ASP A 126 17.77 7.30 27.77
C ASP A 126 16.58 6.33 27.78
N GLU A 127 15.44 6.76 27.21
CA GLU A 127 14.33 5.85 26.95
C GLU A 127 14.94 4.75 26.08
N MET A 128 15.30 3.63 26.75
CA MET A 128 15.88 2.48 26.07
C MET A 128 14.93 2.10 24.95
N PHE A 129 15.40 2.23 23.71
CA PHE A 129 14.64 1.83 22.53
C PHE A 129 14.14 0.39 22.75
N GLN A 130 12.84 0.24 22.87
CA GLN A 130 12.19 -1.05 23.06
C GLN A 130 11.82 -1.60 21.69
N ASP A 131 12.33 -2.79 21.36
CA ASP A 131 11.95 -3.55 20.17
C ASP A 131 11.31 -4.87 20.61
N ASP A 132 10.02 -5.03 20.32
CA ASP A 132 9.22 -6.21 20.62
C ASP A 132 9.16 -7.18 19.44
N SER A 133 9.89 -6.94 18.34
CA SER A 133 9.89 -7.81 17.16
C SER A 133 10.59 -9.12 17.43
N ILE A 134 10.06 -10.22 16.91
CA ILE A 134 10.69 -11.55 16.96
C ILE A 134 11.62 -11.78 15.77
N ALA A 135 11.39 -11.12 14.66
CA ALA A 135 12.21 -11.12 13.47
C ALA A 135 12.07 -9.79 12.74
N ALA A 136 13.10 -9.39 12.05
CA ALA A 136 13.11 -8.16 11.27
C ALA A 136 13.73 -8.41 9.90
N PHE A 137 13.20 -7.72 8.89
CA PHE A 137 13.66 -7.76 7.50
C PHE A 137 14.12 -6.36 7.06
N TYR A 138 15.36 -6.25 6.57
CA TYR A 138 16.02 -4.96 6.31
C TYR A 138 16.54 -4.80 4.87
N SER A 139 16.08 -5.61 3.91
CA SER A 139 16.57 -5.49 2.53
C SER A 139 15.98 -4.34 1.75
N HIS A 140 14.85 -3.77 2.20
CA HIS A 140 14.38 -2.49 1.70
C HIS A 140 15.29 -1.35 2.12
N ARG A 141 15.52 -0.40 1.21
CA ARG A 141 16.42 0.76 1.42
C ARG A 141 15.68 2.07 1.62
N LYS A 142 14.36 2.05 1.46
CA LYS A 142 13.44 3.16 1.60
C LYS A 142 12.12 2.70 2.20
N SER A 143 11.15 3.60 2.30
CA SER A 143 9.82 3.32 2.86
C SER A 143 9.17 2.07 2.28
N VAL A 144 8.55 1.27 3.14
CA VAL A 144 7.78 0.09 2.74
C VAL A 144 6.30 0.45 2.75
N PHE A 145 5.69 0.47 1.57
CA PHE A 145 4.32 0.94 1.39
C PHE A 145 3.26 -0.13 1.60
N CYS A 146 3.59 -1.38 1.37
CA CYS A 146 2.63 -2.46 1.44
C CYS A 146 3.27 -3.77 1.89
N VAL A 147 2.51 -4.54 2.65
CA VAL A 147 2.90 -5.87 3.12
C VAL A 147 1.69 -6.81 3.10
N GLN A 148 1.91 -8.07 2.73
CA GLN A 148 0.88 -9.09 2.81
C GLN A 148 1.47 -10.44 3.24
N LEU A 149 0.73 -11.16 4.09
CA LEU A 149 1.03 -12.54 4.46
C LEU A 149 0.52 -13.52 3.40
N HIS A 150 1.18 -14.67 3.32
CA HIS A 150 0.70 -15.79 2.52
C HIS A 150 -0.70 -16.24 2.98
N PRO A 151 -1.65 -16.57 2.07
CA PRO A 151 -3.02 -16.90 2.45
C PRO A 151 -3.14 -18.12 3.37
N ASN A 152 -2.17 -19.04 3.36
CA ASN A 152 -2.11 -20.20 4.25
C ASN A 152 -1.17 -19.98 5.46
N PHE A 153 -0.78 -18.74 5.74
CA PHE A 153 0.01 -18.43 6.93
C PHE A 153 -0.61 -19.08 8.18
N PRO A 154 0.14 -19.66 9.12
CA PRO A 154 1.60 -19.65 9.26
C PRO A 154 2.35 -20.76 8.49
N ASN A 155 1.71 -21.54 7.66
CA ASN A 155 2.36 -22.57 6.87
C ASN A 155 2.02 -22.43 5.37
N PRO A 156 2.93 -21.82 4.56
CA PRO A 156 4.28 -21.36 4.89
C PRO A 156 4.32 -20.00 5.64
N PRO A 157 5.38 -19.76 6.46
CA PRO A 157 5.56 -18.53 7.20
C PRO A 157 6.23 -17.44 6.34
N ILE A 158 5.60 -17.06 5.25
CA ILE A 158 6.15 -16.09 4.31
C ILE A 158 5.28 -14.85 4.16
N ALA A 159 5.94 -13.74 3.91
CA ALA A 159 5.32 -12.47 3.56
C ALA A 159 5.90 -11.91 2.26
N VAL A 160 5.16 -11.02 1.63
CA VAL A 160 5.61 -10.17 0.54
C VAL A 160 5.50 -8.72 0.95
N SER A 161 6.49 -7.91 0.57
CA SER A 161 6.51 -6.47 0.82
C SER A 161 6.93 -5.71 -0.43
N GLY A 162 6.45 -4.48 -0.57
CA GLY A 162 6.81 -3.57 -1.66
C GLY A 162 7.12 -2.18 -1.12
N GLY A 163 8.09 -1.50 -1.73
CA GLY A 163 8.62 -0.25 -1.21
C GLY A 163 8.94 0.82 -2.26
N GLU A 164 9.33 1.96 -1.76
CA GLU A 164 9.77 3.13 -2.52
C GLU A 164 11.11 2.90 -3.24
N ASP A 165 11.82 1.84 -2.92
CA ASP A 165 13.09 1.44 -3.53
C ASP A 165 12.93 0.69 -4.86
N ASP A 166 11.75 0.78 -5.50
CA ASP A 166 11.39 0.15 -6.76
C ASP A 166 11.47 -1.40 -6.70
N ALA A 167 11.47 -1.95 -5.50
CA ALA A 167 11.64 -3.36 -5.24
C ALA A 167 10.48 -3.95 -4.43
N ALA A 168 10.26 -5.24 -4.60
CA ALA A 168 9.46 -6.05 -3.71
C ALA A 168 10.24 -7.29 -3.31
N TRP A 169 9.93 -7.84 -2.14
CA TRP A 169 10.62 -8.98 -1.58
C TRP A 169 9.64 -10.01 -1.04
N ILE A 170 9.97 -11.28 -1.22
CA ILE A 170 9.37 -12.38 -0.47
C ILE A 170 10.38 -12.80 0.59
N TRP A 171 9.95 -12.93 1.83
CA TRP A 171 10.80 -13.20 2.98
C TRP A 171 10.11 -14.08 4.02
N ASN A 172 10.91 -14.73 4.86
CA ASN A 172 10.44 -15.61 5.91
C ASN A 172 10.18 -14.79 7.19
N THR A 173 8.97 -14.90 7.73
CA THR A 173 8.54 -14.13 8.92
C THR A 173 9.09 -14.67 10.24
N ILE A 174 9.69 -15.88 10.26
CA ILE A 174 10.24 -16.47 11.50
C ILE A 174 11.64 -15.92 11.79
N ASP A 175 12.47 -15.77 10.75
CA ASP A 175 13.90 -15.44 10.88
C ASP A 175 14.30 -14.19 10.10
N GLY A 176 13.38 -13.56 9.36
CA GLY A 176 13.66 -12.40 8.52
C GLY A 176 14.52 -12.70 7.29
N SER A 177 14.73 -13.97 6.91
CA SER A 177 15.56 -14.32 5.77
C SER A 177 14.90 -14.00 4.43
N GLU A 178 15.72 -13.54 3.47
CA GLU A 178 15.27 -13.30 2.09
C GLU A 178 14.97 -14.62 1.38
N ILE A 179 13.81 -14.70 0.74
CA ILE A 179 13.43 -15.82 -0.11
C ILE A 179 13.57 -15.46 -1.59
N ALA A 180 13.02 -14.31 -1.99
CA ALA A 180 13.09 -13.87 -3.37
C ALA A 180 13.07 -12.34 -3.49
N HIS A 181 13.92 -11.81 -4.38
CA HIS A 181 13.90 -10.42 -4.81
C HIS A 181 13.06 -10.26 -6.07
N LEU A 182 11.94 -9.57 -5.96
CA LEU A 182 10.99 -9.35 -7.04
C LEU A 182 11.31 -8.03 -7.77
N SER A 183 12.33 -8.04 -8.59
CA SER A 183 12.92 -6.86 -9.24
C SER A 183 12.29 -6.51 -10.58
N GLY A 184 12.57 -5.30 -11.08
CA GLY A 184 12.26 -4.85 -12.44
C GLY A 184 11.15 -3.83 -12.57
N HIS A 185 10.62 -3.32 -11.46
CA HIS A 185 9.92 -2.04 -11.45
C HIS A 185 10.93 -0.90 -11.64
N THR A 186 10.48 0.20 -12.19
CA THR A 186 11.28 1.41 -12.45
C THR A 186 10.77 2.61 -11.66
N ASP A 187 9.81 2.39 -10.80
CA ASP A 187 9.26 3.31 -9.82
C ASP A 187 8.68 2.50 -8.65
N SER A 188 8.30 3.18 -7.58
CA SER A 188 7.84 2.63 -6.31
C SER A 188 6.79 1.53 -6.44
N VAL A 189 6.95 0.45 -5.69
CA VAL A 189 5.98 -0.64 -5.60
C VAL A 189 4.99 -0.31 -4.48
N VAL A 190 3.75 0.00 -4.87
CA VAL A 190 2.71 0.49 -3.96
C VAL A 190 1.64 -0.55 -3.62
N ALA A 191 1.63 -1.67 -4.34
CA ALA A 191 0.68 -2.74 -4.10
C ALA A 191 1.32 -4.11 -4.31
N VAL A 192 1.09 -5.02 -3.37
CA VAL A 192 1.48 -6.43 -3.48
C VAL A 192 0.30 -7.32 -3.12
N ALA A 193 0.19 -8.47 -3.78
CA ALA A 193 -0.89 -9.40 -3.50
C ALA A 193 -0.51 -10.85 -3.82
N PHE A 194 -0.74 -11.77 -2.88
CA PHE A 194 -0.74 -13.20 -3.14
C PHE A 194 -2.04 -13.63 -3.83
N SER A 195 -1.96 -14.59 -4.75
CA SER A 195 -3.15 -15.28 -5.26
C SER A 195 -3.85 -16.06 -4.14
N HIS A 196 -5.13 -16.39 -4.34
CA HIS A 196 -5.95 -17.10 -3.34
C HIS A 196 -5.40 -18.46 -2.91
N ASP A 197 -4.61 -19.10 -3.78
CA ASP A 197 -3.93 -20.38 -3.54
C ASP A 197 -2.48 -20.21 -3.04
N GLY A 198 -1.96 -18.97 -3.01
CA GLY A 198 -0.59 -18.65 -2.64
C GLY A 198 0.48 -19.00 -3.69
N GLU A 199 0.10 -19.55 -4.83
CA GLU A 199 1.03 -20.02 -5.87
C GLU A 199 1.61 -18.89 -6.73
N MET A 200 1.00 -17.70 -6.70
CA MET A 200 1.44 -16.52 -7.44
C MET A 200 1.46 -15.28 -6.55
N VAL A 201 2.38 -14.38 -6.87
CA VAL A 201 2.48 -13.04 -6.30
C VAL A 201 2.39 -12.02 -7.42
N ALA A 202 1.61 -10.98 -7.21
CA ALA A 202 1.56 -9.82 -8.08
C ALA A 202 2.09 -8.60 -7.35
N THR A 203 2.85 -7.75 -8.05
CA THR A 203 3.30 -6.45 -7.58
C THR A 203 2.86 -5.38 -8.56
N GLY A 204 2.41 -4.25 -8.06
CA GLY A 204 1.99 -3.10 -8.84
C GLY A 204 2.81 -1.86 -8.49
N GLY A 205 3.34 -1.20 -9.51
CA GLY A 205 4.20 -0.03 -9.37
C GLY A 205 3.58 1.24 -9.92
N LEU A 206 4.11 2.38 -9.47
CA LEU A 206 3.82 3.69 -10.05
C LEU A 206 4.38 3.82 -11.49
N ASP A 207 5.20 2.87 -11.91
CA ASP A 207 5.67 2.72 -13.30
C ASP A 207 4.59 2.20 -14.27
N GLY A 208 3.37 1.98 -13.77
CA GLY A 208 2.24 1.48 -14.57
C GLY A 208 2.31 -0.02 -14.87
N ARG A 209 3.25 -0.74 -14.32
CA ARG A 209 3.40 -2.17 -14.55
C ARG A 209 2.81 -2.99 -13.43
N VAL A 210 2.20 -4.12 -13.80
CA VAL A 210 1.85 -5.18 -12.88
C VAL A 210 2.73 -6.38 -13.22
N ARG A 211 3.59 -6.78 -12.30
CA ARG A 211 4.50 -7.91 -12.49
C ARG A 211 4.00 -9.10 -11.68
N VAL A 212 4.09 -10.28 -12.27
CA VAL A 212 3.61 -11.51 -11.65
C VAL A 212 4.73 -12.54 -11.57
N TRP A 213 4.89 -13.13 -10.42
CA TRP A 213 5.81 -14.23 -10.16
C TRP A 213 5.00 -15.46 -9.76
N ARG A 214 5.56 -16.61 -10.04
CA ARG A 214 4.97 -17.91 -9.71
C ARG A 214 5.95 -18.74 -8.90
N ARG A 215 5.44 -19.43 -7.92
CA ARG A 215 6.21 -20.41 -7.18
C ARG A 215 6.64 -21.56 -8.11
N HIS A 216 7.89 -21.98 -7.99
CA HIS A 216 8.47 -23.12 -8.68
C HIS A 216 9.08 -24.06 -7.64
N GLY A 217 8.71 -25.34 -7.65
CA GLY A 217 9.22 -26.34 -6.70
C GLY A 217 8.20 -27.42 -6.37
N LYS A 218 8.54 -28.28 -5.43
CA LYS A 218 7.63 -29.29 -4.88
C LYS A 218 6.68 -28.68 -3.86
N ASP A 219 5.64 -29.40 -3.49
CA ASP A 219 4.51 -28.92 -2.69
C ASP A 219 4.89 -28.19 -1.39
N ASP A 220 5.98 -28.57 -0.73
CA ASP A 220 6.45 -27.96 0.52
C ASP A 220 7.65 -27.00 0.34
N GLU A 221 8.06 -26.70 -0.89
CA GLU A 221 9.21 -25.86 -1.17
C GLU A 221 8.77 -24.48 -1.62
N TRP A 222 8.93 -23.48 -0.75
CA TRP A 222 8.52 -22.08 -0.98
C TRP A 222 9.70 -21.14 -1.24
N SER A 223 10.90 -21.71 -1.41
CA SER A 223 12.14 -20.95 -1.56
C SER A 223 12.39 -20.42 -2.98
N THR A 224 11.67 -20.92 -3.99
CA THR A 224 11.95 -20.58 -5.38
C THR A 224 10.75 -19.92 -6.05
N TRP A 225 10.96 -18.70 -6.55
CA TRP A 225 9.97 -17.91 -7.27
C TRP A 225 10.55 -17.46 -8.61
N GLU A 226 9.79 -17.64 -9.66
CA GLU A 226 10.17 -17.29 -11.02
C GLU A 226 9.28 -16.18 -11.57
N PHE A 227 9.89 -15.26 -12.32
CA PHE A 227 9.12 -14.25 -13.03
C PHE A 227 8.23 -14.92 -14.09
N LEU A 228 6.94 -14.67 -14.02
CA LEU A 228 5.97 -15.26 -14.93
C LEU A 228 5.65 -14.32 -16.10
N THR A 229 5.25 -13.08 -15.82
CA THR A 229 4.82 -12.14 -16.87
C THR A 229 4.78 -10.70 -16.36
N ASN A 230 4.85 -9.77 -17.31
CA ASN A 230 4.55 -8.36 -17.10
C ASN A 230 3.19 -8.07 -17.74
N LEU A 231 2.29 -7.45 -17.00
CA LEU A 231 0.98 -7.02 -17.47
C LEU A 231 1.03 -5.51 -17.66
N GLU A 232 0.71 -5.06 -18.85
CA GLU A 232 0.70 -3.66 -19.23
C GLU A 232 -0.73 -3.17 -19.35
N GLY A 233 -0.94 -1.85 -19.23
CA GLY A 233 -2.24 -1.21 -19.41
C GLY A 233 -2.44 0.02 -18.55
N PRO A 234 -2.36 -0.05 -17.21
CA PRO A 234 -2.51 1.12 -16.35
C PRO A 234 -1.37 2.11 -16.55
N THR A 235 -1.60 3.39 -16.26
CA THR A 235 -0.54 4.42 -16.24
C THR A 235 0.25 4.37 -14.94
N GLU A 236 -0.45 4.25 -13.82
CA GLU A 236 0.10 4.07 -12.46
C GLU A 236 -0.84 3.14 -11.70
N VAL A 237 -0.30 2.12 -11.09
CA VAL A 237 -1.09 1.21 -10.27
C VAL A 237 -1.32 1.82 -8.90
N VAL A 238 -2.56 1.85 -8.44
CA VAL A 238 -2.94 2.34 -7.11
C VAL A 238 -3.19 1.20 -6.14
N TRP A 239 -3.85 0.15 -6.61
CA TRP A 239 -4.14 -1.06 -5.82
C TRP A 239 -4.22 -2.30 -6.70
N LEU A 240 -4.03 -3.45 -6.07
CA LEU A 240 -4.19 -4.79 -6.66
C LEU A 240 -5.12 -5.65 -5.82
N THR A 241 -5.87 -6.52 -6.48
CA THR A 241 -6.63 -7.57 -5.80
C THR A 241 -6.78 -8.81 -6.68
N TRP A 242 -6.65 -9.99 -6.08
CA TRP A 242 -6.97 -11.24 -6.74
C TRP A 242 -8.44 -11.61 -6.56
N HIS A 243 -8.97 -12.30 -7.53
CA HIS A 243 -10.27 -12.92 -7.41
C HIS A 243 -10.24 -14.01 -6.32
N PRO A 244 -11.23 -14.07 -5.39
CA PRO A 244 -11.18 -14.95 -4.22
C PRO A 244 -11.24 -16.45 -4.53
N ARG A 245 -11.50 -16.84 -5.77
CA ARG A 245 -11.71 -18.26 -6.16
C ARG A 245 -10.98 -18.67 -7.44
N GLY A 246 -10.16 -17.83 -8.00
CA GLY A 246 -9.51 -18.16 -9.28
C GLY A 246 -8.35 -17.26 -9.64
N PRO A 247 -7.55 -17.64 -10.62
CA PRO A 247 -6.35 -16.93 -11.00
C PRO A 247 -6.67 -15.73 -11.91
N VAL A 248 -7.46 -14.79 -11.39
CA VAL A 248 -7.80 -13.54 -12.04
C VAL A 248 -7.31 -12.39 -11.16
N LEU A 249 -6.56 -11.49 -11.75
CA LEU A 249 -5.99 -10.32 -11.09
C LEU A 249 -6.67 -9.06 -11.62
N VAL A 250 -6.91 -8.11 -10.71
CA VAL A 250 -7.46 -6.79 -11.03
C VAL A 250 -6.55 -5.72 -10.46
N ALA A 251 -6.33 -4.66 -11.22
CA ALA A 251 -5.61 -3.46 -10.80
C ALA A 251 -6.48 -2.22 -11.04
N GLY A 252 -6.53 -1.31 -10.08
CA GLY A 252 -7.06 0.03 -10.27
C GLY A 252 -5.92 1.01 -10.50
N ALA A 253 -6.17 1.99 -11.36
CA ALA A 253 -5.17 2.93 -11.83
C ALA A 253 -5.56 4.40 -11.56
N SER A 254 -4.56 5.26 -11.59
CA SER A 254 -4.73 6.71 -11.47
C SER A 254 -5.45 7.34 -12.67
N ASP A 255 -5.39 6.69 -13.84
CA ASP A 255 -5.99 7.13 -15.09
C ASP A 255 -7.50 6.86 -15.24
N THR A 256 -8.21 6.58 -14.15
CA THR A 256 -9.65 6.31 -14.10
C THR A 256 -10.06 4.89 -14.52
N THR A 257 -9.11 4.07 -14.99
CA THR A 257 -9.37 2.72 -15.51
C THR A 257 -9.12 1.63 -14.48
N ILE A 258 -9.76 0.49 -14.70
CA ILE A 258 -9.53 -0.74 -13.93
C ILE A 258 -9.27 -1.85 -14.92
N TRP A 259 -8.16 -2.56 -14.74
CA TRP A 259 -7.71 -3.60 -15.63
C TRP A 259 -7.87 -4.97 -15.01
N MET A 260 -8.27 -5.96 -15.79
CA MET A 260 -8.45 -7.33 -15.34
C MET A 260 -7.76 -8.31 -16.28
N TRP A 261 -6.95 -9.23 -15.72
CA TRP A 261 -6.20 -10.23 -16.46
C TRP A 261 -6.43 -11.64 -15.92
N LYS A 262 -6.32 -12.59 -16.83
CA LYS A 262 -6.34 -14.02 -16.51
C LYS A 262 -4.91 -14.57 -16.42
N LEU A 263 -4.56 -15.15 -15.28
CA LEU A 263 -3.28 -15.84 -15.09
C LEU A 263 -3.46 -17.36 -15.27
N PRO A 264 -2.37 -18.12 -15.61
CA PRO A 264 -1.01 -17.64 -15.83
C PRO A 264 -0.75 -17.06 -17.23
N SER A 265 -1.74 -16.98 -18.12
CA SER A 265 -1.54 -16.53 -19.50
C SER A 265 -1.21 -15.05 -19.66
N GLY A 266 -1.52 -14.21 -18.66
CA GLY A 266 -1.41 -12.77 -18.75
C GLY A 266 -2.42 -12.12 -19.72
N ALA A 267 -3.41 -12.89 -20.20
CA ALA A 267 -4.39 -12.38 -21.15
C ALA A 267 -5.29 -11.34 -20.48
N GLU A 268 -5.40 -10.17 -21.10
CA GLU A 268 -6.41 -9.16 -20.74
C GLU A 268 -7.81 -9.75 -20.90
N MET A 269 -8.63 -9.61 -19.87
CA MET A 269 -10.02 -10.05 -19.90
C MET A 269 -10.96 -8.88 -20.16
N ASN A 270 -10.85 -7.83 -19.36
CA ASN A 270 -11.72 -6.67 -19.41
C ASN A 270 -10.98 -5.40 -18.93
N VAL A 271 -11.37 -4.26 -19.47
CA VAL A 271 -11.04 -2.93 -18.96
C VAL A 271 -12.34 -2.23 -18.58
N PHE A 272 -12.45 -1.80 -17.33
CA PHE A 272 -13.65 -1.14 -16.81
C PHE A 272 -13.44 0.37 -16.89
N ASN A 273 -14.39 1.05 -17.52
CA ASN A 273 -14.39 2.49 -17.72
C ASN A 273 -15.70 3.06 -17.16
N GLY A 274 -15.62 4.07 -16.31
CA GLY A 274 -16.82 4.67 -15.74
C GLY A 274 -16.59 5.63 -14.59
N HIS A 275 -15.41 5.59 -13.96
CA HIS A 275 -14.90 6.62 -13.08
C HIS A 275 -14.38 7.81 -13.88
N THR A 276 -14.30 8.98 -13.26
CA THR A 276 -13.76 10.22 -13.85
C THR A 276 -12.59 10.79 -13.07
N GLY A 277 -12.23 10.15 -11.97
CA GLY A 277 -11.06 10.40 -11.14
C GLY A 277 -10.30 9.11 -10.88
N SER A 278 -9.14 9.21 -10.21
CA SER A 278 -8.31 8.08 -9.83
C SER A 278 -9.13 7.01 -9.10
N VAL A 279 -8.92 5.73 -9.44
CA VAL A 279 -9.59 4.62 -8.75
C VAL A 279 -8.78 4.28 -7.49
N THR A 280 -9.24 4.77 -6.35
CA THR A 280 -8.48 4.75 -5.09
C THR A 280 -8.52 3.43 -4.35
N CYS A 281 -9.61 2.68 -4.51
CA CYS A 281 -9.82 1.41 -3.84
C CYS A 281 -10.74 0.49 -4.63
N GLY A 282 -10.55 -0.81 -4.46
CA GLY A 282 -11.39 -1.81 -5.11
C GLY A 282 -11.27 -3.18 -4.43
N ARG A 283 -12.39 -3.91 -4.39
CA ARG A 283 -12.45 -5.24 -3.78
C ARG A 283 -13.50 -6.11 -4.47
N PHE A 284 -13.21 -7.38 -4.66
CA PHE A 284 -14.23 -8.35 -5.01
C PHE A 284 -15.18 -8.59 -3.84
N THR A 285 -16.44 -8.91 -4.16
CA THR A 285 -17.33 -9.53 -3.17
C THR A 285 -16.78 -10.91 -2.77
N PRO A 286 -16.97 -11.38 -1.52
CA PRO A 286 -16.48 -12.67 -1.05
C PRO A 286 -16.88 -13.87 -1.92
N ASP A 287 -18.01 -13.77 -2.60
CA ASP A 287 -18.45 -14.78 -3.58
C ASP A 287 -17.79 -14.65 -4.96
N GLY A 288 -16.99 -13.59 -5.20
CA GLY A 288 -16.31 -13.32 -6.46
C GLY A 288 -17.21 -12.88 -7.62
N ARG A 289 -18.52 -12.70 -7.39
CA ARG A 289 -19.46 -12.40 -8.47
C ARG A 289 -19.45 -10.95 -8.91
N ARG A 290 -18.98 -10.05 -8.05
CA ARG A 290 -18.99 -8.60 -8.30
C ARG A 290 -17.65 -8.00 -7.92
N LEU A 291 -17.28 -6.96 -8.64
CA LEU A 291 -16.18 -6.08 -8.28
C LEU A 291 -16.79 -4.75 -7.82
N VAL A 292 -16.30 -4.21 -6.72
CA VAL A 292 -16.72 -2.91 -6.16
C VAL A 292 -15.53 -1.98 -6.18
N THR A 293 -15.71 -0.78 -6.69
CA THR A 293 -14.62 0.22 -6.79
C THR A 293 -15.08 1.59 -6.33
N GLY A 294 -14.19 2.30 -5.66
CA GLY A 294 -14.33 3.68 -5.24
C GLY A 294 -13.28 4.57 -5.90
N SER A 295 -13.62 5.84 -6.09
CA SER A 295 -12.77 6.80 -6.80
C SER A 295 -12.76 8.17 -6.11
N ASP A 296 -11.71 8.95 -6.39
CA ASP A 296 -11.60 10.36 -6.02
C ASP A 296 -12.72 11.22 -6.63
N ASP A 297 -13.40 10.73 -7.70
CA ASP A 297 -14.58 11.39 -8.25
C ASP A 297 -15.82 11.29 -7.35
N GLY A 298 -15.70 10.71 -6.15
CA GLY A 298 -16.77 10.50 -5.19
C GLY A 298 -17.78 9.44 -5.63
N SER A 299 -17.51 8.67 -6.68
CA SER A 299 -18.41 7.62 -7.14
C SER A 299 -18.03 6.24 -6.63
N LEU A 300 -19.05 5.47 -6.25
CA LEU A 300 -18.98 4.04 -5.99
C LEU A 300 -19.63 3.30 -7.15
N ILE A 301 -18.90 2.35 -7.76
CA ILE A 301 -19.44 1.53 -8.85
C ILE A 301 -19.31 0.06 -8.50
N VAL A 302 -20.38 -0.68 -8.74
CA VAL A 302 -20.43 -2.14 -8.63
C VAL A 302 -20.48 -2.71 -10.05
N TRP A 303 -19.56 -3.60 -10.36
CA TRP A 303 -19.39 -4.16 -11.69
C TRP A 303 -19.70 -5.65 -11.75
N ASP A 304 -20.15 -6.09 -12.89
CA ASP A 304 -20.07 -7.50 -13.29
C ASP A 304 -18.69 -7.75 -13.91
N PRO A 305 -17.80 -8.52 -13.26
CA PRO A 305 -16.46 -8.73 -13.77
C PRO A 305 -16.42 -9.53 -15.08
N SER A 306 -17.47 -10.25 -15.42
CA SER A 306 -17.52 -11.05 -16.65
C SER A 306 -17.82 -10.22 -17.90
N THR A 307 -18.59 -9.14 -17.76
CA THR A 307 -19.03 -8.30 -18.86
C THR A 307 -18.46 -6.88 -18.84
N ALA A 308 -17.77 -6.51 -17.77
CA ALA A 308 -17.35 -5.15 -17.45
C ALA A 308 -18.50 -4.13 -17.37
N ALA A 309 -19.74 -4.61 -17.26
CA ALA A 309 -20.91 -3.74 -17.17
C ALA A 309 -21.09 -3.23 -15.74
N PRO A 310 -21.45 -1.94 -15.55
CA PRO A 310 -21.81 -1.42 -14.25
C PRO A 310 -23.21 -1.94 -13.87
N LEU A 311 -23.28 -2.68 -12.75
CA LEU A 311 -24.55 -3.15 -12.18
C LEU A 311 -25.23 -2.07 -11.34
N GLY A 312 -24.44 -1.18 -10.72
CA GLY A 312 -24.93 -0.06 -9.94
C GLY A 312 -23.86 1.02 -9.81
N LYS A 313 -24.29 2.27 -9.85
CA LYS A 313 -23.42 3.44 -9.65
C LYS A 313 -24.11 4.43 -8.72
N LEU A 314 -23.39 4.82 -7.67
CA LEU A 314 -23.72 5.96 -6.82
C LEU A 314 -22.71 7.07 -7.07
N LYS A 315 -23.17 8.31 -7.11
CA LYS A 315 -22.37 9.49 -7.39
C LYS A 315 -22.50 10.50 -6.25
N ASP A 316 -21.55 11.40 -6.18
CA ASP A 316 -21.58 12.61 -5.35
C ASP A 316 -22.78 13.51 -5.61
N THR A 317 -23.38 13.44 -6.81
CA THR A 317 -24.61 14.18 -7.14
C THR A 317 -25.84 13.75 -6.33
N ASP A 318 -25.85 12.55 -5.72
CA ASP A 318 -26.82 12.22 -4.67
C ASP A 318 -26.29 12.81 -3.34
N THR A 319 -26.85 13.94 -2.92
CA THR A 319 -26.44 14.68 -1.71
C THR A 319 -26.44 13.83 -0.43
N ARG A 320 -27.20 12.73 -0.42
CA ARG A 320 -27.19 11.78 0.72
C ARG A 320 -25.97 10.86 0.70
N PHE A 321 -25.46 10.56 -0.49
CA PHE A 321 -24.28 9.71 -0.67
C PHE A 321 -22.99 10.53 -0.72
N ALA A 322 -23.04 11.80 -1.11
CA ALA A 322 -21.86 12.64 -1.33
C ALA A 322 -20.81 12.49 -0.22
N LEU A 323 -19.57 12.30 -0.63
CA LEU A 323 -18.39 12.24 0.19
C LEU A 323 -17.40 13.29 -0.35
N ASP A 324 -17.22 14.37 0.41
CA ASP A 324 -16.29 15.43 0.04
C ASP A 324 -14.86 14.88 -0.06
N GLY A 325 -14.16 15.25 -1.13
CA GLY A 325 -12.79 14.78 -1.40
C GLY A 325 -12.67 13.35 -1.95
N GLY A 326 -13.81 12.70 -2.25
CA GLY A 326 -13.82 11.38 -2.84
C GLY A 326 -13.79 10.20 -1.86
N ILE A 327 -13.75 8.99 -2.42
CA ILE A 327 -13.70 7.74 -1.65
C ILE A 327 -12.24 7.34 -1.44
N THR A 328 -11.87 7.03 -0.20
CA THR A 328 -10.52 6.61 0.20
C THR A 328 -10.41 5.12 0.46
N SER A 329 -11.44 4.55 1.07
CA SER A 329 -11.44 3.15 1.50
C SER A 329 -12.81 2.51 1.30
N LEU A 330 -12.83 1.19 1.17
CA LEU A 330 -14.06 0.42 1.10
C LEU A 330 -13.91 -0.97 1.71
N CYS A 331 -15.00 -1.51 2.22
CA CYS A 331 -15.12 -2.92 2.57
C CYS A 331 -16.47 -3.50 2.13
N VAL A 332 -16.49 -4.81 1.91
CA VAL A 332 -17.68 -5.56 1.50
C VAL A 332 -18.08 -6.52 2.60
N SER A 333 -19.38 -6.59 2.91
CA SER A 333 -19.88 -7.49 3.94
C SER A 333 -19.70 -8.96 3.55
N PRO A 334 -19.46 -9.83 4.54
CA PRO A 334 -19.27 -11.27 4.30
C PRO A 334 -20.47 -11.96 3.64
N ASP A 335 -21.67 -11.40 3.76
CA ASP A 335 -22.89 -11.90 3.13
C ASP A 335 -23.16 -11.32 1.72
N ASN A 336 -22.21 -10.55 1.16
CA ASN A 336 -22.25 -9.93 -0.16
C ASN A 336 -23.41 -8.94 -0.37
N LYS A 337 -23.98 -8.37 0.71
CA LYS A 337 -25.17 -7.50 0.61
C LYS A 337 -24.89 -6.04 0.85
N LEU A 338 -23.84 -5.74 1.63
CA LEU A 338 -23.50 -4.37 2.02
C LEU A 338 -22.08 -4.02 1.58
N VAL A 339 -21.91 -2.76 1.24
CA VAL A 339 -20.61 -2.12 1.03
C VAL A 339 -20.56 -0.91 1.96
N VAL A 340 -19.47 -0.79 2.69
CA VAL A 340 -19.16 0.42 3.46
C VAL A 340 -18.04 1.15 2.76
N VAL A 341 -18.20 2.45 2.58
CA VAL A 341 -17.20 3.33 1.97
C VAL A 341 -16.85 4.47 2.91
N GLY A 342 -15.58 4.80 2.97
CA GLY A 342 -15.03 5.94 3.70
C GLY A 342 -14.54 7.01 2.75
N GLY A 343 -14.71 8.25 3.14
CA GLY A 343 -14.34 9.42 2.37
C GLY A 343 -13.15 10.18 2.93
N ALA A 344 -12.57 11.03 2.10
CA ALA A 344 -11.41 11.86 2.44
C ALA A 344 -11.70 12.94 3.48
N ALA A 345 -12.97 13.23 3.76
CA ALA A 345 -13.39 14.24 4.75
C ALA A 345 -14.09 13.60 5.96
N GLY A 346 -13.79 12.34 6.31
CA GLY A 346 -14.27 11.66 7.52
C GLY A 346 -15.67 11.05 7.42
N GLY A 347 -16.36 11.24 6.31
CA GLY A 347 -17.69 10.69 6.10
C GLY A 347 -17.67 9.20 5.77
N ILE A 348 -18.66 8.45 6.26
CA ILE A 348 -18.84 7.02 5.97
C ILE A 348 -20.23 6.80 5.43
N ARG A 349 -20.35 5.99 4.37
CA ARG A 349 -21.65 5.62 3.76
C ARG A 349 -21.77 4.10 3.68
N VAL A 350 -22.95 3.59 3.98
CA VAL A 350 -23.29 2.17 3.88
C VAL A 350 -24.30 1.97 2.75
N VAL A 351 -23.95 1.13 1.80
CA VAL A 351 -24.71 0.90 0.58
C VAL A 351 -25.16 -0.55 0.50
N SER A 352 -26.43 -0.77 0.26
CA SER A 352 -26.98 -2.09 -0.04
C SER A 352 -26.82 -2.42 -1.53
N ILE A 353 -26.21 -3.58 -1.80
CA ILE A 353 -26.02 -4.15 -3.14
C ILE A 353 -26.81 -5.46 -3.32
N ALA A 354 -27.68 -5.80 -2.37
CA ALA A 354 -28.35 -7.09 -2.30
C ALA A 354 -29.23 -7.40 -3.51
N ASN A 355 -29.85 -6.38 -4.11
CA ASN A 355 -30.86 -6.57 -5.15
C ASN A 355 -30.35 -6.35 -6.59
N LEU A 356 -29.04 -6.13 -6.76
CA LEU A 356 -28.47 -5.83 -8.09
C LEU A 356 -28.67 -6.97 -9.08
N ASP A 357 -28.59 -8.23 -8.65
CA ASP A 357 -28.78 -9.41 -9.51
C ASP A 357 -30.24 -9.55 -9.99
N GLN A 358 -31.17 -8.85 -9.36
CA GLN A 358 -32.60 -8.85 -9.71
C GLN A 358 -33.00 -7.59 -10.52
N GLY A 359 -32.02 -6.84 -11.02
CA GLY A 359 -32.25 -5.59 -11.73
C GLY A 359 -32.61 -4.41 -10.81
N GLY A 360 -32.40 -4.57 -9.49
CA GLY A 360 -32.53 -3.47 -8.54
C GLY A 360 -31.35 -2.48 -8.62
N ALA A 361 -31.44 -1.38 -7.93
CA ALA A 361 -30.38 -0.38 -7.82
C ALA A 361 -29.61 -0.52 -6.50
N ALA A 362 -28.35 -0.09 -6.49
CA ALA A 362 -27.61 0.15 -5.26
C ALA A 362 -28.31 1.26 -4.44
N GLN A 363 -28.45 1.06 -3.14
CA GLN A 363 -29.18 1.95 -2.27
C GLN A 363 -28.38 2.33 -1.04
N LEU A 364 -28.33 3.62 -0.72
CA LEU A 364 -27.80 4.11 0.53
C LEU A 364 -28.72 3.65 1.68
N VAL A 365 -28.14 2.97 2.68
CA VAL A 365 -28.86 2.45 3.85
C VAL A 365 -28.36 3.04 5.17
N GLY A 366 -27.20 3.70 5.18
CA GLY A 366 -26.65 4.35 6.37
C GLY A 366 -25.64 5.44 6.04
N SER A 367 -25.54 6.42 6.92
CA SER A 367 -24.57 7.52 6.88
C SER A 367 -24.02 7.71 8.30
N PHE A 368 -22.71 7.78 8.43
CA PHE A 368 -22.02 7.92 9.71
C PHE A 368 -20.94 8.99 9.55
N ASP A 369 -20.99 10.00 10.39
CA ASP A 369 -20.06 11.13 10.34
C ASP A 369 -19.53 11.36 11.77
N ALA A 370 -18.48 10.64 12.16
CA ALA A 370 -17.88 10.73 13.49
C ALA A 370 -16.36 10.85 13.50
N HIS A 371 -15.69 10.64 12.35
CA HIS A 371 -14.32 11.10 12.16
C HIS A 371 -14.32 12.62 12.02
N ASP A 372 -13.21 13.27 12.37
CA ASP A 372 -13.10 14.71 12.29
C ASP A 372 -13.20 15.18 10.83
N SER A 373 -13.91 16.29 10.62
CA SER A 373 -14.10 16.81 9.27
C SER A 373 -12.77 17.31 8.69
N GLY A 374 -12.44 16.84 7.50
CA GLY A 374 -11.16 17.11 6.86
C GLY A 374 -10.10 16.02 7.07
N GLU A 375 -10.40 15.02 7.91
CA GLU A 375 -9.55 13.85 8.13
C GLU A 375 -10.10 12.64 7.37
N SER A 376 -9.24 11.88 6.70
CA SER A 376 -9.66 10.77 5.85
C SER A 376 -9.91 9.47 6.61
N VAL A 377 -10.84 8.65 6.09
CA VAL A 377 -11.07 7.28 6.57
C VAL A 377 -10.20 6.33 5.76
N GLU A 378 -9.06 5.92 6.30
CA GLU A 378 -8.05 5.13 5.58
C GLU A 378 -8.36 3.63 5.51
N SER A 379 -9.06 3.11 6.51
CA SER A 379 -9.31 1.68 6.58
C SER A 379 -10.70 1.34 7.11
N LEU A 380 -11.33 0.35 6.48
CA LEU A 380 -12.65 -0.17 6.83
C LEU A 380 -12.65 -1.70 6.79
N GLU A 381 -13.22 -2.35 7.79
CA GLU A 381 -13.41 -3.81 7.80
C GLU A 381 -14.64 -4.21 8.61
N PHE A 382 -15.33 -5.28 8.17
CA PHE A 382 -16.39 -5.90 8.98
C PHE A 382 -15.77 -6.75 10.10
N ILE A 383 -16.35 -6.67 11.28
CA ILE A 383 -15.90 -7.41 12.46
C ILE A 383 -17.04 -8.22 13.09
N ASP A 384 -16.70 -9.41 13.59
CA ASP A 384 -17.61 -10.21 14.40
C ASP A 384 -17.29 -10.05 15.87
N LEU A 385 -18.26 -9.57 16.64
CA LEU A 385 -18.10 -9.37 18.08
C LEU A 385 -18.37 -10.64 18.91
N LEU A 386 -18.91 -11.68 18.29
CA LEU A 386 -19.10 -12.96 18.93
C LEU A 386 -17.92 -13.87 18.54
N PRO A 387 -17.26 -14.53 19.52
CA PRO A 387 -16.22 -15.48 19.17
C PRO A 387 -16.86 -16.60 18.34
N SER A 388 -16.48 -16.65 17.06
CA SER A 388 -16.84 -17.78 16.22
C SER A 388 -16.06 -18.99 16.73
N SER A 389 -16.75 -20.09 17.03
CA SER A 389 -16.07 -21.33 17.36
C SER A 389 -15.15 -21.68 16.18
N ALA A 390 -13.84 -21.65 16.41
CA ALA A 390 -12.87 -22.08 15.44
C ALA A 390 -13.24 -23.48 14.90
N PRO A 391 -13.10 -23.77 13.61
CA PRO A 391 -13.35 -25.10 13.09
C PRO A 391 -12.48 -26.08 13.88
N SER A 392 -13.12 -27.02 14.55
CA SER A 392 -12.45 -28.06 15.33
C SER A 392 -11.39 -28.75 14.46
N SER A 393 -10.18 -28.92 15.01
CA SER A 393 -8.94 -29.41 14.40
C SER A 393 -8.96 -30.84 13.84
N GLN A 394 -10.08 -31.33 13.31
CA GLN A 394 -10.20 -32.65 12.71
C GLN A 394 -10.67 -32.54 11.25
N GLY A 395 -9.70 -32.36 10.38
CA GLY A 395 -9.86 -32.45 8.93
C GLY A 395 -9.64 -31.11 8.21
N PRO A 396 -9.10 -31.13 6.95
CA PRO A 396 -8.96 -29.92 6.17
C PRO A 396 -10.34 -29.27 6.02
N PRO A 397 -10.45 -27.93 6.23
CA PRO A 397 -11.73 -27.24 6.08
C PRO A 397 -12.22 -27.43 4.66
N ALA A 398 -13.44 -27.93 4.51
CA ALA A 398 -14.08 -27.95 3.21
C ALA A 398 -14.16 -26.50 2.69
N PRO A 399 -13.85 -26.22 1.41
CA PRO A 399 -13.80 -24.87 0.85
C PRO A 399 -15.13 -24.11 0.87
N SER A 400 -16.17 -24.68 1.46
CA SER A 400 -17.52 -24.11 1.56
C SER A 400 -17.98 -23.73 2.97
N SER A 401 -17.18 -23.95 4.02
CA SER A 401 -17.52 -23.46 5.37
C SER A 401 -16.84 -22.14 5.67
N VAL A 402 -17.11 -21.11 4.88
CA VAL A 402 -16.96 -19.72 5.32
C VAL A 402 -17.98 -19.55 6.44
N VAL A 403 -17.55 -19.65 7.70
CA VAL A 403 -18.36 -19.22 8.83
C VAL A 403 -18.75 -17.79 8.52
N ALA A 404 -20.05 -17.56 8.29
CA ALA A 404 -20.54 -16.27 7.88
C ALA A 404 -20.23 -15.28 9.01
N ARG A 405 -19.20 -14.44 8.81
CA ARG A 405 -18.94 -13.30 9.68
C ARG A 405 -20.20 -12.45 9.77
N SER A 406 -20.45 -11.88 10.93
CA SER A 406 -21.63 -11.04 11.12
C SER A 406 -21.51 -9.78 10.28
N SER A 407 -22.51 -9.49 9.46
CA SER A 407 -22.62 -8.22 8.72
C SER A 407 -23.23 -7.09 9.55
N THR A 408 -23.13 -7.16 10.89
CA THR A 408 -23.82 -6.23 11.78
C THR A 408 -22.92 -5.16 12.38
N HIS A 409 -21.60 -5.38 12.36
CA HIS A 409 -20.63 -4.44 12.90
C HIS A 409 -19.47 -4.25 11.92
N PHE A 410 -18.93 -3.05 11.89
CA PHE A 410 -17.70 -2.74 11.18
C PHE A 410 -16.83 -1.79 12.00
N VAL A 411 -15.56 -1.73 11.65
CA VAL A 411 -14.57 -0.79 12.22
C VAL A 411 -14.14 0.16 11.13
N SER A 412 -14.03 1.44 11.45
CA SER A 412 -13.38 2.46 10.63
C SER A 412 -12.16 3.01 11.34
N ALA A 413 -11.10 3.30 10.60
CA ALA A 413 -9.91 3.95 11.13
C ALA A 413 -9.48 5.09 10.20
N GLY A 414 -9.06 6.20 10.79
CA GLY A 414 -8.80 7.44 10.06
C GLY A 414 -7.56 8.18 10.51
N THR A 415 -7.21 9.20 9.74
CA THR A 415 -6.08 10.09 9.99
C THR A 415 -6.26 10.95 11.24
N ASP A 416 -7.48 11.05 11.77
CA ASP A 416 -7.78 11.67 13.07
C ASP A 416 -7.25 10.87 14.29
N GLY A 417 -6.51 9.80 14.05
CA GLY A 417 -5.97 8.93 15.09
C GLY A 417 -6.99 8.02 15.75
N ARG A 418 -8.21 7.92 15.20
CA ARG A 418 -9.29 7.13 15.80
C ARG A 418 -9.58 5.86 15.01
N ALA A 419 -9.89 4.78 15.77
CA ALA A 419 -10.54 3.59 15.25
C ALA A 419 -11.91 3.43 15.96
N ILE A 420 -12.99 3.39 15.19
CA ILE A 420 -14.36 3.44 15.69
C ILE A 420 -15.10 2.17 15.30
N VAL A 421 -15.70 1.51 16.30
CA VAL A 421 -16.58 0.34 16.08
C VAL A 421 -18.03 0.81 15.97
N TRP A 422 -18.71 0.36 14.92
CA TRP A 422 -20.07 0.73 14.58
C TRP A 422 -21.03 -0.45 14.66
N ASP A 423 -22.24 -0.17 15.16
CA ASP A 423 -23.39 -1.09 15.07
C ASP A 423 -24.33 -0.63 13.96
N LEU A 424 -24.39 -1.41 12.88
CA LEU A 424 -25.24 -1.12 11.73
C LEU A 424 -26.73 -1.19 12.03
N LYS A 425 -27.14 -2.05 12.96
CA LYS A 425 -28.56 -2.18 13.32
C LYS A 425 -29.04 -1.02 14.16
N ALA A 426 -28.20 -0.60 15.11
CA ALA A 426 -28.50 0.54 15.96
C ALA A 426 -28.26 1.88 15.25
N GLY A 427 -27.44 1.88 14.18
CA GLY A 427 -27.01 3.10 13.47
C GLY A 427 -26.15 4.01 14.32
N THR A 428 -25.38 3.45 15.29
CA THR A 428 -24.64 4.21 16.29
C THR A 428 -23.21 3.72 16.47
N LYS A 429 -22.36 4.62 16.94
CA LYS A 429 -21.02 4.29 17.44
C LYS A 429 -21.15 3.44 18.71
N ARG A 430 -20.45 2.30 18.74
CA ARG A 430 -20.38 1.39 19.89
C ARG A 430 -19.19 1.71 20.80
N GLY A 431 -18.05 2.05 20.19
CA GLY A 431 -16.83 2.36 20.94
C GLY A 431 -15.79 3.00 20.04
N GLU A 432 -14.73 3.49 20.67
CA GLU A 432 -13.66 4.22 20.02
C GLU A 432 -12.33 3.88 20.69
N ALA A 433 -11.31 3.62 19.88
CA ALA A 433 -9.91 3.50 20.25
C ALA A 433 -9.13 4.70 19.71
N ARG A 434 -8.04 5.11 20.37
CA ARG A 434 -7.27 6.29 20.00
C ARG A 434 -5.77 6.03 19.98
N HIS A 435 -5.14 6.54 18.92
CA HIS A 435 -3.71 6.75 18.78
C HIS A 435 -3.36 8.22 19.02
N GLU A 436 -2.09 8.51 19.22
CA GLU A 436 -1.56 9.87 19.39
C GLU A 436 -1.36 10.59 18.04
N ALA A 437 -1.28 9.81 16.95
CA ALA A 437 -1.16 10.30 15.57
C ALA A 437 -2.11 9.52 14.65
N ALA A 438 -2.08 9.86 13.35
CA ALA A 438 -2.92 9.27 12.32
C ALA A 438 -2.83 7.74 12.30
N VAL A 439 -3.97 7.06 12.14
CA VAL A 439 -4.02 5.62 11.87
C VAL A 439 -3.87 5.42 10.36
N THR A 440 -2.85 4.70 9.96
CA THR A 440 -2.52 4.41 8.56
C THR A 440 -3.26 3.21 8.02
N LYS A 441 -3.34 2.14 8.83
CA LYS A 441 -4.02 0.90 8.46
C LYS A 441 -4.71 0.26 9.67
N MET A 442 -5.78 -0.45 9.42
CA MET A 442 -6.46 -1.30 10.38
C MET A 442 -6.80 -2.64 9.75
N VAL A 443 -6.57 -3.72 10.48
CA VAL A 443 -6.88 -5.09 10.06
C VAL A 443 -7.59 -5.83 11.17
N VAL A 444 -8.66 -6.53 10.83
CA VAL A 444 -9.44 -7.36 11.76
C VAL A 444 -8.86 -8.77 11.81
N HIS A 445 -8.60 -9.27 13.02
CA HIS A 445 -8.11 -10.63 13.22
C HIS A 445 -9.17 -11.67 12.82
N PRO A 446 -8.79 -12.71 12.08
CA PRO A 446 -9.72 -13.75 11.68
C PRO A 446 -10.33 -14.46 12.91
N PHE A 447 -11.65 -14.67 12.90
CA PHE A 447 -12.40 -15.43 13.90
C PHE A 447 -12.39 -14.90 15.33
N THR A 448 -11.84 -13.72 15.57
CA THR A 448 -11.77 -13.08 16.89
C THR A 448 -12.45 -11.71 16.87
N PRO A 449 -12.89 -11.17 18.00
CA PRO A 449 -13.38 -9.80 18.08
C PRO A 449 -12.25 -8.78 18.24
N LEU A 450 -11.06 -9.10 17.71
CA LEU A 450 -9.87 -8.28 17.79
C LEU A 450 -9.60 -7.56 16.48
N PHE A 451 -9.01 -6.39 16.58
CA PHE A 451 -8.43 -5.68 15.45
C PHE A 451 -7.12 -5.01 15.85
N SER A 452 -6.21 -4.90 14.90
CA SER A 452 -4.94 -4.19 15.07
C SER A 452 -4.90 -2.95 14.19
N THR A 453 -4.24 -1.93 14.70
CA THR A 453 -4.05 -0.64 14.01
C THR A 453 -2.57 -0.29 13.98
N SER A 454 -2.10 0.19 12.83
CA SER A 454 -0.81 0.85 12.66
C SER A 454 -1.00 2.36 12.66
N SER A 455 0.00 3.10 13.13
CA SER A 455 -0.10 4.54 13.27
C SER A 455 1.24 5.23 13.03
N MET A 456 1.15 6.50 12.68
CA MET A 456 2.27 7.43 12.62
C MET A 456 2.83 7.77 14.01
N ASP A 457 2.22 7.27 15.10
CA ASP A 457 2.77 7.32 16.46
C ASP A 457 3.88 6.26 16.71
N HIS A 458 4.37 5.60 15.65
CA HIS A 458 5.42 4.57 15.65
C HIS A 458 5.01 3.30 16.41
N ARG A 459 3.71 3.08 16.61
CA ARG A 459 3.19 1.96 17.40
C ARG A 459 2.17 1.16 16.61
N LEU A 460 2.14 -0.12 16.94
CA LEU A 460 1.05 -1.00 16.57
C LEU A 460 0.28 -1.35 17.84
N ARG A 461 -1.04 -1.23 17.81
CA ARG A 461 -1.91 -1.58 18.93
C ARG A 461 -2.96 -2.60 18.53
N THR A 462 -3.18 -3.57 19.41
CA THR A 462 -4.25 -4.55 19.26
C THR A 462 -5.35 -4.25 20.28
N TRP A 463 -6.60 -4.27 19.83
CA TRP A 463 -7.77 -3.85 20.55
C TRP A 463 -8.84 -4.94 20.59
N ASP A 464 -9.57 -5.06 21.72
CA ASP A 464 -10.81 -5.83 21.77
C ASP A 464 -11.99 -4.92 21.37
N ALA A 465 -12.63 -5.21 20.25
CA ALA A 465 -13.75 -4.42 19.71
C ALA A 465 -15.01 -4.42 20.60
N ARG A 466 -15.09 -5.30 21.60
CA ARG A 466 -16.21 -5.37 22.55
C ARG A 466 -16.04 -4.37 23.69
N THR A 467 -14.81 -4.20 24.15
CA THR A 467 -14.46 -3.40 25.34
C THR A 467 -13.71 -2.13 24.99
N MET A 468 -13.14 -2.05 23.79
CA MET A 468 -12.22 -1.01 23.32
C MET A 468 -10.95 -0.88 24.19
N GLN A 469 -10.59 -1.94 24.90
CA GLN A 469 -9.35 -2.00 25.66
C GLN A 469 -8.19 -2.41 24.75
N THR A 470 -7.04 -1.77 24.96
CA THR A 470 -5.78 -2.19 24.35
C THR A 470 -5.33 -3.50 25.00
N LEU A 471 -5.15 -4.53 24.20
CA LEU A 471 -4.63 -5.82 24.66
C LEU A 471 -3.11 -5.90 24.54
N GLY A 472 -2.54 -5.17 23.60
CA GLY A 472 -1.10 -5.11 23.40
C GLY A 472 -0.72 -3.86 22.60
N THR A 473 0.46 -3.33 22.94
CA THR A 473 1.16 -2.31 22.14
C THR A 473 2.49 -2.90 21.74
N LYS A 474 2.86 -2.76 20.48
CA LYS A 474 4.14 -3.21 19.94
C LYS A 474 4.99 -2.01 19.58
N HIS A 475 6.27 -2.11 19.93
CA HIS A 475 7.31 -1.14 19.73
C HIS A 475 8.41 -1.75 18.84
N GLY A 476 9.29 -0.93 18.27
CA GLY A 476 10.40 -1.39 17.44
C GLY A 476 10.61 -0.56 16.17
N PHE A 477 9.78 0.45 15.94
CA PHE A 477 9.95 1.38 14.84
C PHE A 477 10.33 2.77 15.33
N THR A 478 11.29 3.36 14.63
CA THR A 478 11.71 4.75 14.83
C THR A 478 10.92 5.72 13.97
N ASP A 479 10.07 5.20 13.08
CA ASP A 479 9.28 5.97 12.12
C ASP A 479 7.85 5.46 12.01
N GLY A 480 6.97 6.20 11.32
CA GLY A 480 5.57 5.83 11.16
C GLY A 480 5.36 4.48 10.51
N VAL A 481 4.38 3.72 10.99
CA VAL A 481 4.04 2.40 10.45
C VAL A 481 2.96 2.56 9.39
N LEU A 482 3.26 2.24 8.12
CA LEU A 482 2.40 2.51 6.97
C LEU A 482 1.39 1.40 6.68
N ASP A 483 1.79 0.14 6.77
CA ASP A 483 0.91 -1.00 6.49
C ASP A 483 1.14 -2.14 7.47
N ILE A 484 0.12 -2.97 7.64
CA ILE A 484 0.14 -4.13 8.54
C ILE A 484 -0.59 -5.31 7.91
N ALA A 485 -0.11 -6.52 8.15
CA ALA A 485 -0.81 -7.75 7.82
C ALA A 485 -0.87 -8.66 9.06
N VAL A 486 -2.02 -9.30 9.26
CA VAL A 486 -2.30 -10.13 10.44
C VAL A 486 -2.67 -11.54 10.00
N GLY A 487 -2.00 -12.53 10.59
CA GLY A 487 -2.28 -13.94 10.37
C GLY A 487 -3.33 -14.53 11.31
N PRO A 488 -3.81 -15.75 11.06
CA PRO A 488 -4.83 -16.40 11.88
C PRO A 488 -4.35 -16.77 13.29
N ASP A 489 -3.05 -16.90 13.51
CA ASP A 489 -2.44 -17.25 14.78
C ASP A 489 -1.84 -16.03 15.50
N ASP A 490 -2.45 -14.84 15.28
CA ASP A 490 -2.01 -13.56 15.85
C ASP A 490 -0.58 -13.13 15.48
N GLY A 491 0.02 -13.76 14.45
CA GLY A 491 1.24 -13.27 13.82
C GLY A 491 0.96 -11.98 13.04
N ILE A 492 1.72 -10.94 13.34
CA ILE A 492 1.55 -9.61 12.74
C ILE A 492 2.84 -9.24 12.02
N THR A 493 2.74 -8.80 10.77
CA THR A 493 3.83 -8.18 10.02
C THR A 493 3.46 -6.76 9.63
N GLN A 494 4.44 -5.87 9.61
CA GLN A 494 4.22 -4.46 9.30
C GLN A 494 5.40 -3.86 8.52
N GLY A 495 5.11 -2.85 7.71
CA GLY A 495 6.10 -2.06 6.99
C GLY A 495 6.19 -0.64 7.54
N ALA A 496 7.38 -0.05 7.53
CA ALA A 496 7.65 1.28 8.06
C ALA A 496 8.34 2.19 7.04
N GLU A 497 8.30 3.49 7.29
CA GLU A 497 8.92 4.53 6.44
C GLU A 497 10.46 4.38 6.33
N THR A 498 11.12 3.83 7.35
CA THR A 498 12.57 3.61 7.36
C THR A 498 13.05 2.39 6.57
N GLY A 499 12.13 1.66 5.91
CA GLY A 499 12.46 0.43 5.18
C GLY A 499 12.60 -0.81 6.06
N GLY A 500 12.34 -0.72 7.35
CA GLY A 500 12.29 -1.86 8.27
C GLY A 500 10.93 -2.56 8.25
N ILE A 501 10.93 -3.88 8.35
CA ILE A 501 9.71 -4.67 8.50
C ILE A 501 9.88 -5.57 9.72
N GLY A 502 8.92 -5.50 10.64
CA GLY A 502 8.92 -6.35 11.84
C GLY A 502 7.89 -7.45 11.77
N ALA A 503 8.20 -8.60 12.34
CA ALA A 503 7.25 -9.66 12.62
C ALA A 503 7.04 -9.76 14.14
N TYR A 504 5.79 -9.82 14.56
CA TYR A 504 5.41 -9.84 15.98
C TYR A 504 4.41 -10.96 16.26
N VAL A 505 4.43 -11.48 17.49
CA VAL A 505 3.40 -12.40 17.98
C VAL A 505 2.59 -11.69 19.05
N ASN A 506 1.28 -11.85 19.01
CA ASN A 506 0.40 -11.31 20.04
C ASN A 506 0.52 -12.16 21.32
N SER A 507 0.96 -11.56 22.43
CA SER A 507 1.16 -12.24 23.71
C SER A 507 -0.13 -12.42 24.53
N ALA A 508 -1.30 -12.17 23.96
CA ALA A 508 -2.58 -12.21 24.67
C ALA A 508 -3.14 -13.63 24.96
N GLN A 509 -2.35 -14.68 24.73
CA GLN A 509 -2.70 -16.07 25.06
C GLN A 509 -1.76 -16.68 26.10
N SER A 510 -1.53 -16.04 27.25
CA SER A 510 -0.92 -16.70 28.40
C SER A 510 -1.81 -16.62 29.64
#